data_63798286c3065929fa880ce3b67d0900
#
_entry.id   63798286c3065929fa880ce3b67d0900
#
_cell.length_a   1.000
_cell.length_b   1.000
_cell.length_c   1.000
_cell.angle_alpha   90.00
_cell.angle_beta   90.00
_cell.angle_gamma   90.00
#
_symmetry.space_group_name_H-M   'P 1'
#
loop_
_entity.id
_entity.type
_entity.pdbx_description
1 polymer ?
#
loop_
_entity_poly.entity_id
_entity_poly.type
_entity_poly.pdbx_seq_one_letter_code
_entity_poly.pdbx_strand_id
1 'polypeptide(L)'
;HKSENRMLYLLPVLLMHHILRMSYRLLDTEHLLHQRDLCYRKQPKINIMISEKLHKAINDQINAELWSAYLYLSMSMDAEDKNYKGVANWFHIQFQEEQAHARIFMNYLNSVEAKVELKPIEGVQTTWDSVLDMFKSTLEHEKKVSALIRNLMSIAKEDRDYAAESKLNWFIEEQVEEEEAARDIIFAVESVGNSKNDMYILDKELAARVYNVPAPLAGK
;
A
#
# COMPACT_ATOMS: atom_id res chain seq x y z
N HIS A 1 -19.38 -24.99 -78.44
CA HIS A 1 -18.20 -25.87 -78.21
C HIS A 1 -16.90 -25.05 -78.15
N LYS A 2 -16.65 -24.30 -77.10
CA LYS A 2 -15.36 -23.78 -76.64
C LYS A 2 -15.57 -22.89 -75.41
N SER A 3 -15.91 -23.47 -74.24
CA SER A 3 -15.90 -22.70 -73.01
C SER A 3 -15.72 -23.52 -71.72
N GLU A 4 -15.40 -24.83 -71.79
CA GLU A 4 -15.34 -25.65 -70.55
C GLU A 4 -13.90 -26.00 -70.09
N ASN A 5 -12.83 -25.55 -70.74
CA ASN A 5 -11.46 -25.99 -70.40
C ASN A 5 -10.59 -24.90 -69.75
N ARG A 6 -11.17 -23.80 -69.25
CA ARG A 6 -10.38 -22.76 -68.54
C ARG A 6 -10.50 -22.76 -67.04
N MET A 7 -11.39 -23.59 -66.46
CA MET A 7 -11.66 -23.56 -65.00
C MET A 7 -10.84 -24.58 -64.20
N LEU A 8 -10.20 -25.53 -64.82
CA LEU A 8 -9.46 -26.60 -64.14
C LEU A 8 -8.01 -26.26 -63.79
N TYR A 9 -7.42 -25.17 -64.33
CA TYR A 9 -6.02 -24.80 -64.05
C TYR A 9 -5.86 -23.66 -63.00
N LEU A 10 -6.95 -23.06 -62.54
CA LEU A 10 -6.87 -21.97 -61.58
C LEU A 10 -6.93 -22.44 -60.09
N LEU A 11 -7.52 -23.60 -59.81
CA LEU A 11 -7.61 -24.15 -58.48
C LEU A 11 -6.26 -24.46 -57.79
N PRO A 12 -5.26 -25.07 -58.48
CA PRO A 12 -3.99 -25.36 -57.84
C PRO A 12 -3.17 -24.11 -57.50
N VAL A 13 -3.27 -23.06 -58.30
CA VAL A 13 -2.51 -21.81 -58.10
C VAL A 13 -3.04 -21.01 -56.93
N LEU A 14 -4.37 -20.94 -56.77
CA LEU A 14 -5.01 -20.29 -55.60
C LEU A 14 -4.73 -21.03 -54.28
N LEU A 15 -4.74 -22.34 -54.31
CA LEU A 15 -4.42 -23.16 -53.14
C LEU A 15 -2.94 -23.02 -52.73
N MET A 16 -2.03 -23.00 -53.71
CA MET A 16 -0.62 -22.78 -53.45
C MET A 16 -0.31 -21.38 -52.90
N HIS A 17 -1.01 -20.34 -53.40
CA HIS A 17 -0.88 -18.99 -52.87
C HIS A 17 -1.42 -18.86 -51.43
N HIS A 18 -2.46 -19.61 -51.10
CA HIS A 18 -3.03 -19.63 -49.76
C HIS A 18 -2.12 -20.36 -48.77
N ILE A 19 -1.55 -21.48 -49.16
CA ILE A 19 -0.59 -22.24 -48.36
C ILE A 19 0.71 -21.44 -48.16
N LEU A 20 1.23 -20.78 -49.20
CA LEU A 20 2.39 -19.90 -49.07
C LEU A 20 2.14 -18.71 -48.14
N ARG A 21 0.95 -18.06 -48.22
CA ARG A 21 0.59 -16.98 -47.31
C ARG A 21 0.41 -17.46 -45.86
N MET A 22 -0.09 -18.65 -45.63
CA MET A 22 -0.16 -19.22 -44.26
C MET A 22 1.24 -19.58 -43.73
N SER A 23 2.13 -20.14 -44.55
CA SER A 23 3.52 -20.44 -44.15
C SER A 23 4.31 -19.15 -43.82
N TYR A 24 4.16 -18.09 -44.61
CA TYR A 24 4.80 -16.80 -44.30
C TYR A 24 4.24 -16.15 -43.02
N ARG A 25 2.93 -16.28 -42.72
CA ARG A 25 2.38 -15.80 -41.47
C ARG A 25 2.83 -16.59 -40.25
N LEU A 26 3.03 -17.90 -40.38
CA LEU A 26 3.50 -18.75 -39.28
C LEU A 26 4.99 -18.49 -38.99
N LEU A 27 5.81 -18.29 -40.03
CA LEU A 27 7.24 -17.95 -39.89
C LEU A 27 7.42 -16.55 -39.26
N ASP A 28 6.56 -15.58 -39.61
CA ASP A 28 6.61 -14.25 -38.99
C ASP A 28 6.17 -14.26 -37.51
N THR A 29 5.20 -15.11 -37.17
CA THR A 29 4.74 -15.22 -35.76
C THR A 29 5.78 -15.93 -34.90
N GLU A 30 6.44 -16.97 -35.37
CA GLU A 30 7.52 -17.63 -34.63
C GLU A 30 8.76 -16.73 -34.50
N HIS A 31 9.09 -15.96 -35.52
CA HIS A 31 10.19 -14.99 -35.46
C HIS A 31 9.87 -13.83 -34.52
N LEU A 32 8.62 -13.32 -34.49
CA LEU A 32 8.16 -12.30 -33.56
C LEU A 32 8.09 -12.83 -32.13
N LEU A 33 7.67 -14.08 -31.91
CA LEU A 33 7.69 -14.72 -30.59
C LEU A 33 9.12 -14.90 -30.09
N HIS A 34 10.02 -15.36 -30.95
CA HIS A 34 11.45 -15.54 -30.61
C HIS A 34 12.13 -14.17 -30.32
N GLN A 35 11.81 -13.11 -31.07
CA GLN A 35 12.28 -11.76 -30.79
C GLN A 35 11.68 -11.20 -29.49
N ARG A 36 10.41 -11.47 -29.19
CA ARG A 36 9.80 -11.11 -27.89
C ARG A 36 10.48 -11.83 -26.74
N ASP A 37 10.76 -13.13 -26.86
CA ASP A 37 11.48 -13.90 -25.84
C ASP A 37 12.92 -13.42 -25.64
N LEU A 38 13.61 -13.02 -26.72
CA LEU A 38 14.94 -12.42 -26.66
C LEU A 38 14.91 -11.00 -26.05
N CYS A 39 13.85 -10.24 -26.29
CA CYS A 39 13.65 -8.92 -25.67
C CYS A 39 13.29 -9.05 -24.18
N TYR A 40 12.53 -10.08 -23.80
CA TYR A 40 12.22 -10.38 -22.39
C TYR A 40 13.44 -10.91 -21.62
N ARG A 41 14.35 -11.66 -22.28
CA ARG A 41 15.58 -12.18 -21.66
C ARG A 41 16.73 -11.14 -21.60
N LYS A 42 16.61 -10.03 -22.30
CA LYS A 42 17.59 -8.92 -22.33
C LYS A 42 17.04 -7.64 -21.70
N GLN A 43 16.11 -7.74 -20.75
CA GLN A 43 15.95 -6.60 -19.88
C GLN A 43 17.27 -6.42 -19.11
N PRO A 44 17.97 -5.28 -19.23
CA PRO A 44 19.10 -5.02 -18.35
C PRO A 44 18.56 -5.22 -16.92
N LYS A 45 19.31 -5.93 -16.07
CA LYS A 45 19.05 -5.90 -14.63
C LYS A 45 19.01 -4.42 -14.30
N ILE A 46 17.81 -3.88 -14.09
CA ILE A 46 17.65 -2.52 -13.54
C ILE A 46 18.49 -2.58 -12.29
N ASN A 47 19.53 -1.74 -12.24
CA ASN A 47 20.38 -1.64 -11.08
C ASN A 47 19.47 -0.97 -10.01
N ILE A 48 18.70 -1.81 -9.29
CA ILE A 48 17.77 -1.35 -8.28
C ILE A 48 18.63 -0.63 -7.25
N MET A 49 18.39 0.67 -7.06
CA MET A 49 19.16 1.51 -6.13
C MET A 49 19.00 1.09 -4.66
N ILE A 50 18.18 0.09 -4.39
CA ILE A 50 17.81 -0.41 -3.06
C ILE A 50 18.10 -1.92 -2.99
N SER A 51 18.52 -2.44 -1.85
CA SER A 51 18.75 -3.88 -1.66
C SER A 51 17.45 -4.68 -1.74
N GLU A 52 17.52 -5.97 -2.15
CA GLU A 52 16.35 -6.86 -2.15
C GLU A 52 15.73 -7.00 -0.74
N LYS A 53 16.57 -6.99 0.31
CA LYS A 53 16.14 -7.07 1.72
C LYS A 53 15.33 -5.85 2.10
N LEU A 54 15.81 -4.65 1.81
CA LEU A 54 15.12 -3.40 2.12
C LEU A 54 13.88 -3.21 1.25
N HIS A 55 13.96 -3.52 -0.04
CA HIS A 55 12.82 -3.50 -0.97
C HIS A 55 11.65 -4.36 -0.46
N LYS A 56 11.95 -5.62 -0.08
CA LYS A 56 10.94 -6.51 0.49
C LYS A 56 10.35 -5.94 1.78
N ALA A 57 11.20 -5.46 2.69
CA ALA A 57 10.76 -4.95 3.99
C ALA A 57 9.89 -3.69 3.85
N ILE A 58 10.18 -2.79 2.89
CA ILE A 58 9.33 -1.62 2.62
C ILE A 58 8.00 -2.04 2.01
N ASN A 59 7.94 -3.02 1.11
CA ASN A 59 6.67 -3.55 0.62
C ASN A 59 5.83 -4.21 1.73
N ASP A 60 6.49 -4.91 2.67
CA ASP A 60 5.81 -5.44 3.85
C ASP A 60 5.25 -4.31 4.73
N GLN A 61 5.99 -3.19 4.89
CA GLN A 61 5.52 -2.01 5.62
C GLN A 61 4.35 -1.31 4.92
N ILE A 62 4.38 -1.14 3.60
CA ILE A 62 3.23 -0.60 2.85
C ILE A 62 1.96 -1.40 3.17
N ASN A 63 2.07 -2.73 3.22
CA ASN A 63 0.94 -3.57 3.56
C ASN A 63 0.52 -3.42 5.04
N ALA A 64 1.47 -3.22 5.95
CA ALA A 64 1.20 -2.97 7.36
C ALA A 64 0.43 -1.66 7.57
N GLU A 65 0.86 -0.55 6.92
CA GLU A 65 0.16 0.74 6.98
C GLU A 65 -1.27 0.66 6.41
N LEU A 66 -1.45 -0.04 5.29
CA LEU A 66 -2.79 -0.26 4.72
C LEU A 66 -3.67 -1.11 5.63
N TRP A 67 -3.11 -2.08 6.35
CA TRP A 67 -3.82 -2.85 7.35
C TRP A 67 -4.16 -1.99 8.58
N SER A 68 -3.23 -1.13 9.05
CA SER A 68 -3.47 -0.15 10.11
C SER A 68 -4.62 0.79 9.75
N ALA A 69 -4.62 1.31 8.52
CA ALA A 69 -5.73 2.13 8.00
C ALA A 69 -7.06 1.38 8.11
N TYR A 70 -7.11 0.11 7.70
CA TYR A 70 -8.32 -0.69 7.77
C TYR A 70 -8.76 -0.97 9.21
N LEU A 71 -7.81 -1.19 10.13
CA LEU A 71 -8.07 -1.33 11.57
C LEU A 71 -8.71 -0.04 12.14
N TYR A 72 -8.15 1.12 11.85
CA TYR A 72 -8.69 2.40 12.35
C TYR A 72 -10.02 2.77 11.72
N LEU A 73 -10.26 2.41 10.46
CA LEU A 73 -11.59 2.54 9.87
C LEU A 73 -12.61 1.66 10.62
N SER A 74 -12.24 0.45 11.01
CA SER A 74 -13.09 -0.45 11.80
C SER A 74 -13.37 0.12 13.18
N MET A 75 -12.37 0.68 13.88
CA MET A 75 -12.54 1.38 15.16
C MET A 75 -13.48 2.60 15.03
N SER A 76 -13.34 3.36 13.94
CA SER A 76 -14.23 4.48 13.65
C SER A 76 -15.68 4.04 13.53
N MET A 77 -15.95 2.94 12.83
CA MET A 77 -17.33 2.43 12.66
C MET A 77 -17.90 1.88 13.95
N ASP A 78 -17.13 1.19 14.78
CA ASP A 78 -17.57 0.68 16.08
C ASP A 78 -17.84 1.84 17.07
N ALA A 79 -17.03 2.91 17.02
CA ALA A 79 -17.29 4.14 17.80
C ALA A 79 -18.56 4.87 17.36
N GLU A 80 -18.84 4.90 16.03
CA GLU A 80 -20.10 5.41 15.47
C GLU A 80 -21.31 4.64 16.00
N ASP A 81 -21.26 3.31 16.00
CA ASP A 81 -22.33 2.45 16.51
C ASP A 81 -22.58 2.68 18.02
N LYS A 82 -21.54 2.97 18.77
CA LYS A 82 -21.60 3.32 20.22
C LYS A 82 -21.99 4.78 20.50
N ASN A 83 -22.26 5.61 19.48
CA ASN A 83 -22.57 7.04 19.56
C ASN A 83 -21.45 7.94 20.11
N TYR A 84 -20.19 7.55 20.01
CA TYR A 84 -19.03 8.37 20.30
C TYR A 84 -18.51 9.02 19.00
N LYS A 85 -19.15 10.12 18.58
CA LYS A 85 -18.88 10.77 17.28
C LYS A 85 -17.49 11.40 17.20
N GLY A 86 -17.00 11.91 18.33
CA GLY A 86 -15.65 12.48 18.41
C GLY A 86 -14.57 11.40 18.36
N VAL A 87 -14.76 10.30 19.07
CA VAL A 87 -13.89 9.12 18.98
C VAL A 87 -13.88 8.55 17.56
N ALA A 88 -15.06 8.44 16.93
CA ALA A 88 -15.19 8.00 15.55
C ALA A 88 -14.42 8.91 14.58
N ASN A 89 -14.53 10.23 14.74
CA ASN A 89 -13.76 11.20 13.97
C ASN A 89 -12.25 11.02 14.16
N TRP A 90 -11.80 10.85 15.41
CA TRP A 90 -10.38 10.65 15.71
C TRP A 90 -9.82 9.46 14.96
N PHE A 91 -10.49 8.31 15.00
CA PHE A 91 -10.09 7.12 14.27
C PHE A 91 -10.25 7.25 12.75
N HIS A 92 -11.22 8.05 12.27
CA HIS A 92 -11.32 8.34 10.85
C HIS A 92 -10.13 9.16 10.33
N ILE A 93 -9.60 10.07 11.16
CA ILE A 93 -8.37 10.81 10.83
C ILE A 93 -7.18 9.86 10.82
N GLN A 94 -7.02 8.97 11.82
CA GLN A 94 -5.98 7.93 11.81
C GLN A 94 -6.03 7.10 10.53
N PHE A 95 -7.22 6.65 10.11
CA PHE A 95 -7.37 5.96 8.83
C PHE A 95 -6.79 6.73 7.65
N GLN A 96 -6.96 8.05 7.60
CA GLN A 96 -6.41 8.89 6.53
C GLN A 96 -4.89 9.05 6.64
N GLU A 97 -4.37 9.14 7.86
CA GLU A 97 -2.92 9.26 8.13
C GLU A 97 -2.19 7.98 7.73
N GLU A 98 -2.70 6.81 8.06
CA GLU A 98 -2.12 5.53 7.65
C GLU A 98 -2.10 5.31 6.14
N GLN A 99 -3.14 5.78 5.44
CA GLN A 99 -3.13 5.79 3.96
C GLN A 99 -2.03 6.71 3.41
N ALA A 100 -1.78 7.84 4.07
CA ALA A 100 -0.70 8.74 3.70
C ALA A 100 0.68 8.12 3.99
N HIS A 101 0.85 7.42 5.13
CA HIS A 101 2.07 6.66 5.46
C HIS A 101 2.40 5.63 4.38
N ALA A 102 1.42 4.79 4.00
CA ALA A 102 1.59 3.86 2.89
C ALA A 102 2.00 4.58 1.59
N ARG A 103 1.40 5.72 1.29
CA ARG A 103 1.71 6.52 0.10
C ARG A 103 3.13 7.07 0.13
N ILE A 104 3.65 7.48 1.28
CA ILE A 104 5.04 7.96 1.43
C ILE A 104 6.02 6.85 1.04
N PHE A 105 5.81 5.61 1.53
CA PHE A 105 6.64 4.46 1.17
C PHE A 105 6.52 4.08 -0.31
N MET A 106 5.30 4.10 -0.88
CA MET A 106 5.09 3.85 -2.32
C MET A 106 5.83 4.88 -3.17
N ASN A 107 5.76 6.17 -2.81
CA ASN A 107 6.46 7.23 -3.51
C ASN A 107 7.98 7.07 -3.42
N TYR A 108 8.50 6.62 -2.27
CA TYR A 108 9.92 6.32 -2.11
C TYR A 108 10.35 5.19 -3.05
N LEU A 109 9.66 4.03 -3.04
CA LEU A 109 9.98 2.92 -3.96
C LEU A 109 9.96 3.36 -5.42
N ASN A 110 8.93 4.12 -5.83
CA ASN A 110 8.84 4.64 -7.20
C ASN A 110 10.03 5.57 -7.52
N SER A 111 10.49 6.38 -6.58
CA SER A 111 11.61 7.32 -6.79
C SER A 111 12.97 6.63 -6.95
N VAL A 112 13.10 5.40 -6.45
CA VAL A 112 14.31 4.55 -6.60
C VAL A 112 14.12 3.46 -7.66
N GLU A 113 13.12 3.60 -8.54
CA GLU A 113 12.78 2.66 -9.63
C GLU A 113 12.51 1.22 -9.13
N ALA A 114 12.07 1.08 -7.88
CA ALA A 114 11.72 -0.19 -7.28
C ALA A 114 10.20 -0.44 -7.36
N LYS A 115 9.82 -1.70 -7.58
CA LYS A 115 8.42 -2.07 -7.76
C LYS A 115 7.66 -2.04 -6.44
N VAL A 116 6.47 -1.41 -6.44
CA VAL A 116 5.48 -1.55 -5.36
C VAL A 116 4.70 -2.85 -5.56
N GLU A 117 4.67 -3.69 -4.52
CA GLU A 117 3.99 -4.99 -4.52
C GLU A 117 2.90 -5.01 -3.45
N LEU A 118 1.65 -4.77 -3.88
CA LEU A 118 0.51 -4.80 -2.97
C LEU A 118 0.10 -6.23 -2.67
N LYS A 119 -0.11 -6.51 -1.37
CA LYS A 119 -0.57 -7.79 -0.86
C LYS A 119 -2.04 -7.72 -0.45
N PRO A 120 -2.73 -8.84 -0.26
CA PRO A 120 -4.05 -8.85 0.36
C PRO A 120 -4.01 -8.19 1.75
N ILE A 121 -5.03 -7.40 2.07
CA ILE A 121 -5.25 -6.86 3.41
C ILE A 121 -6.12 -7.86 4.16
N GLU A 122 -5.58 -8.37 5.27
CA GLU A 122 -6.30 -9.32 6.12
C GLU A 122 -7.42 -8.64 6.91
N GLY A 123 -8.36 -9.43 7.42
CA GLY A 123 -9.44 -8.94 8.26
C GLY A 123 -8.92 -8.35 9.58
N VAL A 124 -9.67 -7.40 10.12
CA VAL A 124 -9.37 -6.70 11.38
C VAL A 124 -10.45 -7.00 12.43
N GLN A 125 -10.16 -6.71 13.68
CA GLN A 125 -11.18 -6.70 14.75
C GLN A 125 -12.28 -5.68 14.41
N THR A 126 -13.51 -5.98 14.77
CA THR A 126 -14.67 -5.16 14.40
C THR A 126 -15.45 -4.60 15.60
N THR A 127 -15.09 -4.98 16.83
CA THR A 127 -15.74 -4.48 18.05
C THR A 127 -14.78 -4.44 19.22
N TRP A 128 -14.95 -3.49 20.12
CA TRP A 128 -14.20 -3.26 21.37
C TRP A 128 -15.16 -3.06 22.52
N ASP A 129 -14.78 -3.45 23.72
CA ASP A 129 -15.65 -3.38 24.89
C ASP A 129 -15.92 -1.94 25.34
N SER A 130 -14.96 -1.04 25.12
CA SER A 130 -15.05 0.37 25.56
C SER A 130 -14.15 1.28 24.71
N VAL A 131 -14.34 2.61 24.83
CA VAL A 131 -13.43 3.62 24.28
C VAL A 131 -12.02 3.45 24.83
N LEU A 132 -11.88 3.15 26.12
CA LEU A 132 -10.59 2.88 26.74
C LEU A 132 -9.88 1.68 26.10
N ASP A 133 -10.63 0.62 25.81
CA ASP A 133 -10.12 -0.59 25.16
C ASP A 133 -9.66 -0.31 23.72
N MET A 134 -10.41 0.53 22.97
CA MET A 134 -9.99 1.01 21.65
C MET A 134 -8.60 1.67 21.72
N PHE A 135 -8.40 2.65 22.60
CA PHE A 135 -7.13 3.38 22.68
C PHE A 135 -6.00 2.54 23.26
N LYS A 136 -6.27 1.60 24.19
CA LYS A 136 -5.26 0.62 24.62
C LYS A 136 -4.83 -0.29 23.48
N SER A 137 -5.77 -0.74 22.67
CA SER A 137 -5.48 -1.53 21.44
C SER A 137 -4.66 -0.72 20.45
N THR A 138 -4.98 0.57 20.28
CA THR A 138 -4.21 1.51 19.47
C THR A 138 -2.76 1.61 19.95
N LEU A 139 -2.52 1.89 21.22
CA LEU A 139 -1.14 1.98 21.75
C LEU A 139 -0.33 0.69 21.54
N GLU A 140 -0.95 -0.46 21.77
CA GLU A 140 -0.29 -1.75 21.52
C GLU A 140 -0.02 -2.00 20.03
N HIS A 141 -0.87 -1.49 19.16
CA HIS A 141 -0.65 -1.53 17.71
C HIS A 141 0.49 -0.60 17.29
N GLU A 142 0.49 0.67 17.74
CA GLU A 142 1.55 1.63 17.40
C GLU A 142 2.94 1.18 17.87
N LYS A 143 3.05 0.53 19.02
CA LYS A 143 4.30 -0.08 19.46
C LYS A 143 4.81 -1.16 18.48
N LYS A 144 3.91 -1.92 17.85
CA LYS A 144 4.30 -2.90 16.82
C LYS A 144 4.76 -2.20 15.55
N VAL A 145 4.06 -1.15 15.10
CA VAL A 145 4.46 -0.34 13.95
C VAL A 145 5.82 0.30 14.21
N SER A 146 6.04 0.88 15.40
CA SER A 146 7.35 1.42 15.83
C SER A 146 8.48 0.38 15.72
N ALA A 147 8.20 -0.87 16.10
CA ALA A 147 9.20 -1.94 15.96
C ALA A 147 9.50 -2.26 14.49
N LEU A 148 8.50 -2.25 13.62
CA LEU A 148 8.68 -2.43 12.17
C LEU A 148 9.51 -1.30 11.55
N ILE A 149 9.21 -0.04 11.88
CA ILE A 149 9.96 1.14 11.42
C ILE A 149 11.43 1.07 11.89
N ARG A 150 11.68 0.71 13.16
CA ARG A 150 13.06 0.52 13.67
C ARG A 150 13.80 -0.60 12.93
N ASN A 151 13.11 -1.67 12.56
CA ASN A 151 13.69 -2.74 11.75
C ASN A 151 14.07 -2.24 10.34
N LEU A 152 13.21 -1.46 9.68
CA LEU A 152 13.54 -0.82 8.39
C LEU A 152 14.78 0.06 8.49
N MET A 153 14.87 0.90 9.54
CA MET A 153 16.04 1.73 9.81
C MET A 153 17.30 0.90 10.00
N SER A 154 17.21 -0.24 10.71
CA SER A 154 18.35 -1.15 10.90
C SER A 154 18.84 -1.74 9.58
N ILE A 155 17.92 -2.16 8.70
CA ILE A 155 18.26 -2.68 7.37
C ILE A 155 18.91 -1.58 6.52
N ALA A 156 18.33 -0.37 6.48
CA ALA A 156 18.88 0.76 5.73
C ALA A 156 20.31 1.10 6.17
N LYS A 157 20.60 1.07 7.47
CA LYS A 157 21.95 1.28 8.03
C LYS A 157 22.93 0.17 7.66
N GLU A 158 22.51 -1.10 7.73
CA GLU A 158 23.32 -2.25 7.29
C GLU A 158 23.73 -2.09 5.80
N ASP A 159 22.77 -1.68 4.97
CA ASP A 159 22.96 -1.48 3.53
C ASP A 159 23.70 -0.17 3.20
N ARG A 160 23.87 0.73 4.16
CA ARG A 160 24.37 2.11 3.98
C ARG A 160 23.53 2.91 2.98
N ASP A 161 22.24 2.65 2.98
CA ASP A 161 21.26 3.37 2.16
C ASP A 161 20.83 4.67 2.86
N TYR A 162 21.64 5.71 2.71
CA TYR A 162 21.40 7.02 3.32
C TYR A 162 20.13 7.70 2.80
N ALA A 163 19.67 7.36 1.59
CA ALA A 163 18.42 7.89 1.06
C ALA A 163 17.22 7.31 1.81
N ALA A 164 17.22 5.99 2.05
CA ALA A 164 16.23 5.33 2.88
C ALA A 164 16.28 5.82 4.34
N GLU A 165 17.48 5.93 4.95
CA GLU A 165 17.64 6.46 6.30
C GLU A 165 17.01 7.86 6.43
N SER A 166 17.26 8.74 5.47
CA SER A 166 16.69 10.10 5.45
C SER A 166 15.16 10.09 5.43
N LYS A 167 14.52 9.15 4.71
CA LYS A 167 13.05 9.00 4.69
C LYS A 167 12.52 8.40 5.98
N LEU A 168 13.22 7.41 6.51
CA LEU A 168 12.83 6.70 7.74
C LEU A 168 12.96 7.57 9.00
N ASN A 169 13.83 8.61 9.01
CA ASN A 169 13.92 9.53 10.15
C ASN A 169 12.59 10.19 10.46
N TRP A 170 11.84 10.62 9.45
CA TRP A 170 10.50 11.18 9.65
C TRP A 170 9.56 10.16 10.31
N PHE A 171 9.55 8.91 9.86
CA PHE A 171 8.74 7.85 10.47
C PHE A 171 9.15 7.51 11.91
N ILE A 172 10.43 7.63 12.24
CA ILE A 172 10.90 7.45 13.63
C ILE A 172 10.32 8.54 14.55
N GLU A 173 10.28 9.79 14.08
CA GLU A 173 9.69 10.90 14.81
C GLU A 173 8.16 10.74 14.91
N GLU A 174 7.50 10.42 13.79
CA GLU A 174 6.06 10.18 13.73
C GLU A 174 5.61 9.11 14.72
N GLN A 175 6.30 7.97 14.80
CA GLN A 175 5.96 6.89 15.74
C GLN A 175 6.08 7.31 17.21
N VAL A 176 6.95 8.27 17.54
CA VAL A 176 6.99 8.86 18.89
C VAL A 176 5.71 9.65 19.16
N GLU A 177 5.26 10.45 18.20
CA GLU A 177 4.02 11.24 18.30
C GLU A 177 2.77 10.34 18.36
N GLU A 178 2.70 9.28 17.55
CA GLU A 178 1.59 8.32 17.53
C GLU A 178 1.43 7.60 18.89
N GLU A 179 2.53 7.09 19.45
CA GLU A 179 2.48 6.47 20.78
C GLU A 179 2.15 7.48 21.89
N GLU A 180 2.62 8.73 21.79
CA GLU A 180 2.32 9.80 22.75
C GLU A 180 0.84 10.16 22.68
N ALA A 181 0.30 10.42 21.50
CA ALA A 181 -1.11 10.73 21.30
C ALA A 181 -2.04 9.64 21.89
N ALA A 182 -1.72 8.36 21.65
CA ALA A 182 -2.49 7.25 22.20
C ALA A 182 -2.42 7.24 23.75
N ARG A 183 -1.24 7.48 24.36
CA ARG A 183 -1.07 7.55 25.83
C ARG A 183 -1.86 8.70 26.45
N ASP A 184 -1.83 9.86 25.83
CA ASP A 184 -2.53 11.05 26.31
C ASP A 184 -4.04 10.84 26.32
N ILE A 185 -4.59 10.22 25.28
CA ILE A 185 -6.03 9.91 25.25
C ILE A 185 -6.39 8.81 26.24
N ILE A 186 -5.56 7.78 26.42
CA ILE A 186 -5.77 6.78 27.46
C ILE A 186 -5.85 7.45 28.83
N PHE A 187 -4.92 8.35 29.15
CA PHE A 187 -4.92 9.10 30.40
C PHE A 187 -6.19 9.95 30.56
N ALA A 188 -6.61 10.63 29.48
CA ALA A 188 -7.83 11.45 29.50
C ALA A 188 -9.08 10.57 29.76
N VAL A 189 -9.23 9.45 29.07
CA VAL A 189 -10.36 8.51 29.24
C VAL A 189 -10.35 7.89 30.65
N GLU A 190 -9.20 7.50 31.18
CA GLU A 190 -9.08 6.98 32.55
C GLU A 190 -9.42 8.05 33.58
N SER A 191 -9.07 9.33 33.36
CA SER A 191 -9.37 10.46 34.22
C SER A 191 -10.88 10.79 34.28
N VAL A 192 -11.58 10.60 33.15
CA VAL A 192 -13.05 10.75 33.07
C VAL A 192 -13.78 9.72 33.94
N GLY A 193 -13.22 8.52 34.07
CA GLY A 193 -13.82 7.42 34.83
C GLY A 193 -15.22 7.07 34.35
N ASN A 194 -16.21 7.05 35.28
CA ASN A 194 -17.60 6.71 34.98
C ASN A 194 -18.50 7.93 34.71
N SER A 195 -17.93 9.14 34.60
CA SER A 195 -18.68 10.35 34.36
C SER A 195 -19.15 10.45 32.91
N LYS A 196 -20.45 10.26 32.67
CA LYS A 196 -21.03 10.42 31.32
C LYS A 196 -20.90 11.85 30.79
N ASN A 197 -20.96 12.87 31.68
CA ASN A 197 -20.81 14.25 31.28
C ASN A 197 -19.38 14.54 30.79
N ASP A 198 -18.38 14.10 31.55
CA ASP A 198 -16.99 14.34 31.19
C ASP A 198 -16.59 13.53 29.95
N MET A 199 -17.12 12.32 29.80
CA MET A 199 -16.93 11.54 28.54
C MET A 199 -17.59 12.25 27.35
N TYR A 200 -18.73 12.88 27.51
CA TYR A 200 -19.33 13.69 26.45
C TYR A 200 -18.47 14.90 26.08
N ILE A 201 -17.86 15.57 27.07
CA ILE A 201 -16.95 16.71 26.84
C ILE A 201 -15.72 16.22 26.08
N LEU A 202 -15.06 15.14 26.52
CA LEU A 202 -13.90 14.55 25.86
C LEU A 202 -14.23 14.13 24.41
N ASP A 203 -15.39 13.50 24.17
CA ASP A 203 -15.82 13.16 22.82
C ASP A 203 -15.96 14.41 21.93
N LYS A 204 -16.45 15.55 22.47
CA LYS A 204 -16.49 16.81 21.72
C LYS A 204 -15.12 17.39 21.43
N GLU A 205 -14.15 17.23 22.31
CA GLU A 205 -12.76 17.63 22.08
C GLU A 205 -12.13 16.79 20.96
N LEU A 206 -12.32 15.47 20.99
CA LEU A 206 -11.82 14.56 19.95
C LEU A 206 -12.46 14.83 18.57
N ALA A 207 -13.71 15.32 18.54
CA ALA A 207 -14.38 15.72 17.30
C ALA A 207 -13.74 16.93 16.61
N ALA A 208 -12.90 17.70 17.31
CA ALA A 208 -12.22 18.86 16.74
C ALA A 208 -10.96 18.50 15.94
N ARG A 209 -10.48 17.27 16.03
CA ARG A 209 -9.31 16.81 15.24
C ARG A 209 -9.61 16.91 13.76
N VAL A 210 -8.63 17.42 12.98
CA VAL A 210 -8.69 17.54 11.53
C VAL A 210 -7.49 16.84 10.89
N TYR A 211 -7.69 16.29 9.70
CA TYR A 211 -6.60 15.69 8.95
C TYR A 211 -5.64 16.75 8.43
N ASN A 212 -4.37 16.55 8.69
CA ASN A 212 -3.28 17.35 8.13
C ASN A 212 -2.45 16.47 7.20
N VAL A 213 -2.17 16.99 5.99
CA VAL A 213 -1.30 16.26 5.05
C VAL A 213 0.10 16.14 5.63
N PRO A 214 0.65 14.91 5.81
CA PRO A 214 1.99 14.72 6.32
C PRO A 214 3.05 15.46 5.52
N ALA A 215 4.06 16.01 6.20
CA ALA A 215 5.11 16.83 5.58
C ALA A 215 5.78 16.17 4.35
N PRO A 216 6.06 14.86 4.31
CA PRO A 216 6.64 14.22 3.13
C PRO A 216 5.74 14.23 1.88
N LEU A 217 4.44 14.49 2.02
CA LEU A 217 3.46 14.60 0.92
C LEU A 217 3.06 16.05 0.62
N ALA A 218 3.31 16.98 1.54
CA ALA A 218 2.97 18.39 1.35
C ALA A 218 3.79 18.99 0.20
N GLY A 219 3.14 19.67 -0.73
CA GLY A 219 3.79 20.38 -1.84
C GLY A 219 4.23 19.51 -3.03
N LYS A 220 3.69 18.31 -3.17
CA LYS A 220 3.89 17.44 -4.36
C LYS A 220 2.70 17.45 -5.28
#